data_a317f92e84dd8673490ec7aa619063cb
#
_entry.id   a317f92e84dd8673490ec7aa619063cb
#
_cell.length_a   1.000
_cell.length_b   1.000
_cell.length_c   1.000
_cell.angle_alpha   90.00
_cell.angle_beta   90.00
_cell.angle_gamma   90.00
#
_symmetry.space_group_name_H-M   'P 1'
#
loop_
_entity.id
_entity.type
_entity.pdbx_description
1 polymer ?
#
loop_
_entity_poly.entity_id
_entity_poly.type
_entity_poly.pdbx_seq_one_letter_code
_entity_poly.pdbx_strand_id
1 'polypeptide(L)'
;MTTITQPQAETQTAQESGPWYSIRQASLMSGMPETTLRYYETIGIIPPITRDPSSGHRCYSQEDLDLLETISCLSATGMSLEHMREYLGNRAGGAEAAGRQIDLLNEQGRRLDQRMADLRARKRYVRLKIEYWGHIRDHDQTGATRLINQSAQIIEAAKRSGNERLAG
;
A
#
# COMPACT_ATOMS: atom_id res chain seq x y z
N MET A 1 -20.36 25.67 -63.60
CA MET A 1 -19.22 24.99 -62.87
C MET A 1 -19.12 25.61 -61.49
N THR A 2 -19.72 24.99 -60.53
CA THR A 2 -19.78 25.49 -59.15
C THR A 2 -18.97 24.53 -58.30
N THR A 3 -17.82 25.00 -57.83
CA THR A 3 -16.91 24.23 -56.97
C THR A 3 -17.44 24.25 -55.55
N ILE A 4 -17.83 23.09 -55.03
CA ILE A 4 -18.24 22.95 -53.63
C ILE A 4 -16.97 22.68 -52.82
N THR A 5 -16.57 23.66 -52.02
CA THR A 5 -15.52 23.51 -51.00
C THR A 5 -16.10 22.75 -49.82
N GLN A 6 -15.54 21.58 -49.55
CA GLN A 6 -15.85 20.80 -48.30
C GLN A 6 -15.17 21.50 -47.12
N PRO A 7 -15.86 21.64 -45.97
CA PRO A 7 -15.22 22.05 -44.73
C PRO A 7 -14.40 20.90 -44.17
N GLN A 8 -13.14 21.17 -43.88
CA GLN A 8 -12.26 20.25 -43.13
C GLN A 8 -12.83 20.10 -41.72
N ALA A 9 -13.06 18.86 -41.35
CA ALA A 9 -13.39 18.50 -39.97
C ALA A 9 -12.16 18.76 -39.08
N GLU A 10 -12.20 19.84 -38.34
CA GLU A 10 -11.31 20.06 -37.21
C GLU A 10 -11.62 19.00 -36.16
N THR A 11 -10.71 18.07 -35.99
CA THR A 11 -10.72 17.12 -34.87
C THR A 11 -10.39 17.92 -33.63
N GLN A 12 -11.40 18.48 -32.99
CA GLN A 12 -11.27 19.00 -31.63
C GLN A 12 -11.08 17.81 -30.72
N THR A 13 -9.84 17.59 -30.29
CA THR A 13 -9.54 16.84 -29.09
C THR A 13 -10.28 17.49 -27.94
N ALA A 14 -11.31 16.82 -27.41
CA ALA A 14 -12.00 17.21 -26.21
C ALA A 14 -10.98 17.32 -25.09
N GLN A 15 -10.55 18.53 -24.75
CA GLN A 15 -9.81 18.81 -23.53
C GLN A 15 -10.72 18.46 -22.37
N GLU A 16 -10.31 17.50 -21.57
CA GLU A 16 -10.92 17.17 -20.30
C GLU A 16 -10.95 18.40 -19.41
N SER A 17 -12.09 19.06 -19.35
CA SER A 17 -12.31 20.29 -18.58
C SER A 17 -12.71 19.95 -17.14
N GLY A 18 -11.85 19.21 -16.42
CA GLY A 18 -11.99 18.99 -14.98
C GLY A 18 -11.13 19.96 -14.17
N PRO A 19 -11.36 20.06 -12.85
CA PRO A 19 -10.49 20.83 -11.98
C PRO A 19 -9.08 20.21 -11.95
N TRP A 20 -8.06 21.08 -12.00
CA TRP A 20 -6.67 20.69 -11.85
C TRP A 20 -6.19 20.94 -10.44
N TYR A 21 -5.38 20.01 -9.91
CA TYR A 21 -4.88 20.05 -8.55
C TYR A 21 -3.36 20.14 -8.52
N SER A 22 -2.83 20.96 -7.63
CA SER A 22 -1.40 21.03 -7.37
C SER A 22 -0.91 19.77 -6.63
N ILE A 23 0.40 19.51 -6.66
CA ILE A 23 0.99 18.41 -5.90
C ILE A 23 0.66 18.48 -4.39
N ARG A 24 0.56 19.69 -3.83
CA ARG A 24 0.17 19.88 -2.43
C ARG A 24 -1.26 19.42 -2.16
N GLN A 25 -2.20 19.76 -3.05
CA GLN A 25 -3.58 19.29 -2.96
C GLN A 25 -3.67 17.78 -3.14
N ALA A 26 -2.99 17.22 -4.14
CA ALA A 26 -2.91 15.79 -4.37
C ALA A 26 -2.33 15.04 -3.14
N SER A 27 -1.29 15.60 -2.52
CA SER A 27 -0.71 15.07 -1.27
C SER A 27 -1.71 15.05 -0.12
N LEU A 28 -2.43 16.15 0.08
CA LEU A 28 -3.44 16.25 1.15
C LEU A 28 -4.61 15.29 0.93
N MET A 29 -5.08 15.16 -0.31
CA MET A 29 -6.25 14.33 -0.65
C MET A 29 -5.92 12.84 -0.62
N SER A 30 -4.74 12.43 -1.12
CA SER A 30 -4.30 11.03 -1.12
C SER A 30 -3.68 10.56 0.20
N GLY A 31 -3.33 11.49 1.10
CA GLY A 31 -2.59 11.19 2.32
C GLY A 31 -1.13 10.79 2.11
N MET A 32 -0.62 10.89 0.88
CA MET A 32 0.78 10.58 0.55
C MET A 32 1.66 11.84 0.54
N PRO A 33 2.87 11.81 1.13
CA PRO A 33 3.80 12.93 1.06
C PRO A 33 4.15 13.31 -0.38
N GLU A 34 4.36 14.60 -0.67
CA GLU A 34 4.78 15.09 -2.00
C GLU A 34 6.05 14.39 -2.51
N THR A 35 6.98 14.07 -1.61
CA THR A 35 8.21 13.33 -1.93
C THR A 35 7.88 11.92 -2.45
N THR A 36 6.89 11.26 -1.85
CA THR A 36 6.42 9.93 -2.29
C THR A 36 5.74 10.03 -3.66
N LEU A 37 4.91 11.05 -3.92
CA LEU A 37 4.29 11.27 -5.22
C LEU A 37 5.33 11.45 -6.33
N ARG A 38 6.37 12.29 -6.10
CA ARG A 38 7.48 12.47 -7.04
C ARG A 38 8.25 11.18 -7.28
N TYR A 39 8.55 10.45 -6.20
CA TYR A 39 9.27 9.19 -6.27
C TYR A 39 8.48 8.14 -7.07
N TYR A 40 7.18 7.99 -6.81
CA TYR A 40 6.32 7.04 -7.51
C TYR A 40 6.17 7.36 -9.01
N GLU A 41 6.13 8.65 -9.38
CA GLU A 41 6.19 9.06 -10.78
C GLU A 41 7.54 8.68 -11.41
N THR A 42 8.66 8.92 -10.70
CA THR A 42 10.01 8.60 -11.18
C THR A 42 10.20 7.11 -11.43
N ILE A 43 9.68 6.24 -10.55
CA ILE A 43 9.81 4.79 -10.68
C ILE A 43 8.68 4.13 -11.49
N GLY A 44 7.76 4.92 -12.08
CA GLY A 44 6.69 4.46 -12.95
C GLY A 44 5.55 3.72 -12.25
N ILE A 45 5.33 3.96 -10.97
CA ILE A 45 4.10 3.53 -10.25
C ILE A 45 2.95 4.45 -10.65
N ILE A 46 3.20 5.76 -10.70
CA ILE A 46 2.29 6.78 -11.19
C ILE A 46 2.69 7.11 -12.62
N PRO A 47 1.76 7.20 -13.58
CA PRO A 47 2.04 7.71 -14.91
C PRO A 47 2.65 9.12 -14.87
N PRO A 48 3.34 9.57 -15.93
CA PRO A 48 3.81 10.93 -16.02
C PRO A 48 2.66 11.93 -15.84
N ILE A 49 2.79 12.81 -14.86
CA ILE A 49 1.77 13.83 -14.54
C ILE A 49 1.90 15.02 -15.48
N THR A 50 0.75 15.48 -15.97
CA THR A 50 0.65 16.68 -16.79
C THR A 50 1.32 17.88 -16.13
N ARG A 51 1.97 18.72 -16.94
CA ARG A 51 2.64 19.92 -16.47
C ARG A 51 1.97 21.15 -17.01
N ASP A 52 1.78 22.15 -16.16
CA ASP A 52 1.31 23.46 -16.59
C ASP A 52 2.30 24.07 -17.59
N PRO A 53 1.85 24.49 -18.80
CA PRO A 53 2.75 24.97 -19.84
C PRO A 53 3.49 26.27 -19.48
N SER A 54 2.94 27.07 -18.57
CA SER A 54 3.49 28.37 -18.20
C SER A 54 4.49 28.28 -17.04
N SER A 55 4.20 27.42 -16.05
CA SER A 55 4.98 27.33 -14.81
C SER A 55 5.81 26.04 -14.70
N GLY A 56 5.53 25.03 -15.53
CA GLY A 56 6.15 23.70 -15.44
C GLY A 56 5.73 22.88 -14.22
N HIS A 57 4.80 23.39 -13.42
CA HIS A 57 4.32 22.67 -12.22
C HIS A 57 3.42 21.48 -12.60
N ARG A 58 3.44 20.44 -11.74
CA ARG A 58 2.56 19.28 -11.88
C ARG A 58 1.11 19.67 -11.68
N CYS A 59 0.25 19.23 -12.61
CA CYS A 59 -1.19 19.38 -12.56
C CYS A 59 -1.83 18.01 -12.56
N TYR A 60 -2.50 17.68 -11.48
CA TYR A 60 -3.20 16.39 -11.29
C TYR A 60 -4.65 16.54 -11.72
N SER A 61 -5.14 15.62 -12.54
CA SER A 61 -6.55 15.50 -12.90
C SER A 61 -7.33 14.77 -11.79
N GLN A 62 -8.66 14.69 -11.90
CA GLN A 62 -9.46 13.86 -11.01
C GLN A 62 -9.11 12.37 -11.14
N GLU A 63 -8.84 11.90 -12.36
CA GLU A 63 -8.39 10.52 -12.60
C GLU A 63 -7.07 10.20 -11.92
N ASP A 64 -6.14 11.15 -11.92
CA ASP A 64 -4.89 11.02 -11.19
C ASP A 64 -5.15 10.88 -9.68
N LEU A 65 -6.06 11.68 -9.13
CA LEU A 65 -6.42 11.59 -7.70
C LEU A 65 -7.05 10.24 -7.35
N ASP A 66 -7.95 9.72 -8.16
CA ASP A 66 -8.58 8.40 -7.97
C ASP A 66 -7.54 7.28 -8.02
N LEU A 67 -6.54 7.42 -8.92
CA LEU A 67 -5.40 6.52 -8.98
C LEU A 67 -4.53 6.62 -7.72
N LEU A 68 -4.24 7.82 -7.25
CA LEU A 68 -3.46 8.06 -6.03
C LEU A 68 -4.15 7.49 -4.79
N GLU A 69 -5.47 7.60 -4.68
CA GLU A 69 -6.25 6.98 -3.61
C GLU A 69 -6.08 5.46 -3.63
N THR A 70 -6.22 4.83 -4.80
CA THR A 70 -5.99 3.39 -4.98
C THR A 70 -4.57 2.99 -4.53
N ILE A 71 -3.55 3.72 -4.99
CA ILE A 71 -2.14 3.47 -4.63
C ILE A 71 -1.92 3.64 -3.12
N SER A 72 -2.51 4.66 -2.52
CA SER A 72 -2.43 4.91 -1.08
C SER A 72 -3.00 3.73 -0.27
N CYS A 73 -4.18 3.23 -0.67
CA CYS A 73 -4.81 2.07 -0.04
C CYS A 73 -3.94 0.80 -0.18
N LEU A 74 -3.42 0.51 -1.37
CA LEU A 74 -2.52 -0.62 -1.60
C LEU A 74 -1.24 -0.52 -0.76
N SER A 75 -0.63 0.67 -0.71
CA SER A 75 0.54 0.96 0.12
C SER A 75 0.26 0.74 1.61
N ALA A 76 -0.90 1.16 2.10
CA ALA A 76 -1.32 0.97 3.49
C ALA A 76 -1.43 -0.52 3.87
N THR A 77 -1.75 -1.42 2.92
CA THR A 77 -1.70 -2.86 3.16
C THR A 77 -0.28 -3.42 3.26
N GLY A 78 0.74 -2.62 2.94
CA GLY A 78 2.13 -3.06 2.84
C GLY A 78 2.42 -3.89 1.59
N MET A 79 1.66 -3.69 0.52
CA MET A 79 1.93 -4.28 -0.79
C MET A 79 3.29 -3.80 -1.33
N SER A 80 4.05 -4.70 -1.94
CA SER A 80 5.34 -4.35 -2.55
C SER A 80 5.15 -3.48 -3.80
N LEU A 81 6.18 -2.69 -4.16
CA LEU A 81 6.15 -1.88 -5.38
C LEU A 81 5.96 -2.72 -6.65
N GLU A 82 6.51 -3.94 -6.67
CA GLU A 82 6.34 -4.89 -7.77
C GLU A 82 4.88 -5.30 -7.93
N HIS A 83 4.22 -5.71 -6.83
CA HIS A 83 2.80 -6.07 -6.84
C HIS A 83 1.90 -4.87 -7.11
N MET A 84 2.27 -3.66 -6.69
CA MET A 84 1.54 -2.44 -7.07
C MET A 84 1.60 -2.21 -8.59
N ARG A 85 2.77 -2.39 -9.22
CA ARG A 85 2.88 -2.28 -10.70
C ARG A 85 2.02 -3.32 -11.41
N GLU A 86 2.06 -4.56 -10.94
CA GLU A 86 1.22 -5.63 -11.49
C GLU A 86 -0.27 -5.30 -11.34
N TYR A 87 -0.69 -4.87 -10.15
CA TYR A 87 -2.06 -4.44 -9.88
C TYR A 87 -2.52 -3.34 -10.86
N LEU A 88 -1.70 -2.30 -11.03
CA LEU A 88 -2.03 -1.17 -11.90
C LEU A 88 -2.04 -1.58 -13.38
N GLY A 89 -1.11 -2.42 -13.80
CA GLY A 89 -1.07 -2.97 -15.16
C GLY A 89 -2.30 -3.82 -15.49
N ASN A 90 -2.79 -4.61 -14.53
CA ASN A 90 -3.97 -5.44 -14.71
C ASN A 90 -5.29 -4.62 -14.81
N ARG A 91 -5.34 -3.38 -14.29
CA ARG A 91 -6.55 -2.53 -14.35
C ARG A 91 -7.04 -2.31 -15.78
N ALA A 92 -6.14 -2.16 -16.73
CA ALA A 92 -6.49 -1.93 -18.13
C ALA A 92 -7.09 -3.17 -18.81
N GLY A 93 -6.88 -4.36 -18.27
CA GLY A 93 -7.32 -5.63 -18.85
C GLY A 93 -8.78 -6.02 -18.53
N GLY A 94 -9.51 -5.22 -17.76
CA GLY A 94 -10.92 -5.45 -17.44
C GLY A 94 -11.21 -6.87 -16.94
N ALA A 95 -12.27 -7.49 -17.47
CA ALA A 95 -12.71 -8.82 -17.06
C ALA A 95 -11.66 -9.92 -17.30
N GLU A 96 -10.85 -9.83 -18.36
CA GLU A 96 -9.82 -10.82 -18.68
C GLU A 96 -8.68 -10.83 -17.66
N ALA A 97 -8.38 -9.68 -17.06
CA ALA A 97 -7.37 -9.54 -16.02
C ALA A 97 -7.91 -9.78 -14.59
N ALA A 98 -9.22 -9.87 -14.42
CA ALA A 98 -9.85 -9.97 -13.10
C ALA A 98 -9.36 -11.20 -12.30
N GLY A 99 -9.14 -12.33 -12.94
CA GLY A 99 -8.58 -13.52 -12.30
C GLY A 99 -7.21 -13.26 -11.68
N ARG A 100 -6.28 -12.70 -12.46
CA ARG A 100 -4.94 -12.35 -11.98
C ARG A 100 -4.99 -11.33 -10.82
N GLN A 101 -5.91 -10.37 -10.92
CA GLN A 101 -6.11 -9.36 -9.89
C GLN A 101 -6.57 -9.96 -8.56
N ILE A 102 -7.52 -10.93 -8.64
CA ILE A 102 -8.00 -11.68 -7.47
C ILE A 102 -6.86 -12.48 -6.84
N ASP A 103 -6.05 -13.17 -7.64
CA ASP A 103 -4.94 -13.98 -7.16
C ASP A 103 -3.88 -13.11 -6.43
N LEU A 104 -3.54 -11.96 -6.99
CA LEU A 104 -2.62 -10.99 -6.40
C LEU A 104 -3.12 -10.47 -5.05
N LEU A 105 -4.40 -10.13 -4.97
CA LEU A 105 -5.02 -9.65 -3.72
C LEU A 105 -5.15 -10.76 -2.68
N ASN A 106 -5.45 -12.00 -3.09
CA ASN A 106 -5.46 -13.16 -2.21
C ASN A 106 -4.06 -13.44 -1.62
N GLU A 107 -3.01 -13.29 -2.42
CA GLU A 107 -1.64 -13.42 -1.91
C GLU A 107 -1.32 -12.34 -0.88
N GLN A 108 -1.70 -11.09 -1.12
CA GLN A 108 -1.55 -10.02 -0.15
C GLN A 108 -2.34 -10.28 1.14
N GLY A 109 -3.55 -10.82 1.02
CA GLY A 109 -4.35 -11.26 2.17
C GLY A 109 -3.62 -12.30 3.02
N ARG A 110 -3.07 -13.36 2.39
CA ARG A 110 -2.28 -14.38 3.12
C ARG A 110 -1.06 -13.79 3.83
N ARG A 111 -0.37 -12.82 3.21
CA ARG A 111 0.76 -12.11 3.85
C ARG A 111 0.33 -11.33 5.07
N LEU A 112 -0.84 -10.70 5.03
CA LEU A 112 -1.41 -9.99 6.18
C LEU A 112 -1.80 -10.96 7.30
N ASP A 113 -2.40 -12.11 6.98
CA ASP A 113 -2.74 -13.14 7.96
C ASP A 113 -1.50 -13.67 8.67
N GLN A 114 -0.41 -13.91 7.94
CA GLN A 114 0.87 -14.31 8.51
C GLN A 114 1.42 -13.25 9.47
N ARG A 115 1.43 -11.97 9.05
CA ARG A 115 1.85 -10.86 9.94
C ARG A 115 1.00 -10.76 11.20
N MET A 116 -0.31 -10.99 11.09
CA MET A 116 -1.19 -11.02 12.25
C MET A 116 -0.87 -12.18 13.19
N ALA A 117 -0.58 -13.37 12.65
CA ALA A 117 -0.16 -14.53 13.47
C ALA A 117 1.13 -14.24 14.23
N ASP A 118 2.12 -13.62 13.57
CA ASP A 118 3.39 -13.22 14.17
C ASP A 118 3.20 -12.18 15.29
N LEU A 119 2.38 -11.18 15.05
CA LEU A 119 2.04 -10.17 16.06
C LEU A 119 1.33 -10.79 17.27
N ARG A 120 0.43 -11.76 17.04
CA ARG A 120 -0.23 -12.50 18.12
C ARG A 120 0.79 -13.31 18.93
N ALA A 121 1.76 -13.95 18.28
CA ALA A 121 2.83 -14.69 18.96
C ALA A 121 3.67 -13.77 19.86
N ARG A 122 4.08 -12.61 19.35
CA ARG A 122 4.82 -11.59 20.11
C ARG A 122 4.00 -11.07 21.30
N LYS A 123 2.72 -10.80 21.09
CA LYS A 123 1.81 -10.32 22.14
C LYS A 123 1.65 -11.38 23.25
N ARG A 124 1.57 -12.67 22.90
CA ARG A 124 1.55 -13.76 23.91
C ARG A 124 2.83 -13.77 24.73
N TYR A 125 4.00 -13.58 24.12
CA TYR A 125 5.27 -13.49 24.84
C TYR A 125 5.32 -12.29 25.81
N VAL A 126 4.83 -11.13 25.38
CA VAL A 126 4.75 -9.95 26.27
C VAL A 126 3.85 -10.22 27.46
N ARG A 127 2.70 -10.86 27.26
CA ARG A 127 1.80 -11.26 28.36
C ARG A 127 2.47 -12.22 29.32
N LEU A 128 3.19 -13.21 28.81
CA LEU A 128 3.98 -14.14 29.61
C LEU A 128 4.97 -13.39 30.50
N LYS A 129 5.65 -12.37 29.97
CA LYS A 129 6.59 -11.57 30.77
C LYS A 129 5.89 -10.73 31.83
N ILE A 130 4.73 -10.18 31.55
CA ILE A 130 3.92 -9.44 32.54
C ILE A 130 3.52 -10.37 33.68
N GLU A 131 3.04 -11.58 33.38
CA GLU A 131 2.64 -12.58 34.37
C GLU A 131 3.83 -13.05 35.21
N TYR A 132 4.97 -13.33 34.56
CA TYR A 132 6.22 -13.68 35.25
C TYR A 132 6.63 -12.61 36.28
N TRP A 133 6.66 -11.34 35.87
CA TRP A 133 7.01 -10.25 36.76
C TRP A 133 5.94 -10.00 37.85
N GLY A 134 4.68 -10.38 37.58
CA GLY A 134 3.63 -10.42 38.60
C GLY A 134 3.98 -11.42 39.72
N HIS A 135 4.34 -12.64 39.37
CA HIS A 135 4.80 -13.65 40.38
C HIS A 135 6.01 -13.17 41.17
N ILE A 136 7.00 -12.52 40.49
CA ILE A 136 8.18 -12.00 41.20
C ILE A 136 7.80 -10.89 42.19
N ARG A 137 6.93 -9.94 41.78
CA ARG A 137 6.44 -8.86 42.65
C ARG A 137 5.75 -9.42 43.89
N ASP A 138 4.97 -10.47 43.70
CA ASP A 138 4.17 -11.11 44.76
C ASP A 138 4.95 -12.15 45.54
N HIS A 139 6.29 -12.22 45.36
CA HIS A 139 7.23 -13.17 46.01
C HIS A 139 6.93 -14.66 45.74
N ASP A 140 6.18 -14.97 44.66
CA ASP A 140 5.85 -16.34 44.22
C ASP A 140 6.88 -16.89 43.26
N GLN A 141 8.05 -17.29 43.78
CA GLN A 141 9.14 -17.87 43.01
C GLN A 141 8.74 -19.20 42.35
N THR A 142 7.87 -19.98 43.02
CA THR A 142 7.40 -21.27 42.51
C THR A 142 6.48 -21.08 41.31
N GLY A 143 5.56 -20.12 41.36
CA GLY A 143 4.68 -19.73 40.22
C GLY A 143 5.49 -19.24 39.03
N ALA A 144 6.46 -18.37 39.29
CA ALA A 144 7.35 -17.87 38.23
C ALA A 144 8.10 -18.99 37.49
N THR A 145 8.67 -19.96 38.25
CA THR A 145 9.39 -21.08 37.66
C THR A 145 8.46 -22.02 36.88
N ARG A 146 7.28 -22.31 37.41
CA ARG A 146 6.26 -23.12 36.73
C ARG A 146 5.82 -22.49 35.42
N LEU A 147 5.56 -21.19 35.42
CA LEU A 147 5.15 -20.43 34.24
C LEU A 147 6.19 -20.55 33.14
N ILE A 148 7.47 -20.33 33.42
CA ILE A 148 8.55 -20.44 32.42
C ILE A 148 8.64 -21.86 31.85
N ASN A 149 8.59 -22.89 32.70
CA ASN A 149 8.67 -24.28 32.26
C ASN A 149 7.51 -24.70 31.34
N GLN A 150 6.32 -24.11 31.53
CA GLN A 150 5.13 -24.36 30.69
C GLN A 150 5.09 -23.53 29.43
N SER A 151 5.97 -22.54 29.26
CA SER A 151 5.90 -21.54 28.23
C SER A 151 6.85 -21.72 27.03
N ALA A 152 7.50 -22.90 26.95
CA ALA A 152 8.50 -23.19 25.90
C ALA A 152 7.95 -22.90 24.47
N GLN A 153 6.71 -23.31 24.16
CA GLN A 153 6.09 -23.09 22.86
C GLN A 153 5.85 -21.60 22.55
N ILE A 154 5.48 -20.80 23.56
CA ILE A 154 5.27 -19.35 23.42
C ILE A 154 6.61 -18.67 23.13
N ILE A 155 7.68 -19.07 23.79
CA ILE A 155 9.02 -18.53 23.61
C ILE A 155 9.53 -18.86 22.21
N GLU A 156 9.40 -20.10 21.77
CA GLU A 156 9.85 -20.51 20.43
C GLU A 156 9.03 -19.85 19.30
N ALA A 157 7.72 -19.70 19.47
CA ALA A 157 6.89 -18.98 18.51
C ALA A 157 7.30 -17.49 18.40
N ALA A 158 7.61 -16.83 19.52
CA ALA A 158 8.08 -15.46 19.53
C ALA A 158 9.45 -15.27 18.87
N LYS A 159 10.39 -16.23 19.08
CA LYS A 159 11.72 -16.22 18.43
C LYS A 159 11.58 -16.35 16.91
N ARG A 160 10.78 -17.32 16.42
CA ARG A 160 10.55 -17.51 14.97
C ARG A 160 10.02 -16.24 14.33
N SER A 161 8.97 -15.65 14.89
CA SER A 161 8.37 -14.40 14.38
C SER A 161 9.31 -13.16 14.46
N GLY A 162 10.39 -13.24 15.25
CA GLY A 162 11.43 -12.21 15.33
C GLY A 162 12.51 -12.35 14.24
N ASN A 163 12.93 -13.58 13.93
CA ASN A 163 14.01 -13.85 12.97
C ASN A 163 13.62 -13.53 11.52
N GLU A 164 12.35 -13.67 11.16
CA GLU A 164 11.86 -13.31 9.82
C GLU A 164 12.02 -11.82 9.50
N ARG A 165 12.09 -10.95 10.52
CA ARG A 165 12.38 -9.52 10.34
C ARG A 165 13.84 -9.19 10.03
N LEU A 166 14.78 -10.06 10.42
CA LEU A 166 16.21 -9.82 10.24
C LEU A 166 16.70 -10.37 8.91
N ALA A 167 15.87 -11.14 8.20
CA ALA A 167 16.21 -11.82 6.94
C ALA A 167 15.59 -11.13 5.70
N GLY A 168 14.82 -10.06 5.85
CA GLY A 168 14.19 -9.26 4.79
C GLY A 168 14.55 -7.78 4.89
#